data_b6646f45ed5e779b4df37faee13f7407
#
_entry.id   b6646f45ed5e779b4df37faee13f7407
#
_cell.length_a   1.000
_cell.length_b   1.000
_cell.length_c   1.000
_cell.angle_alpha   90.00
_cell.angle_beta   90.00
_cell.angle_gamma   90.00
#
_symmetry.space_group_name_H-M   'P 1'
#
loop_
_entity.id
_entity.type
_entity.pdbx_description
1 polymer ?
#
loop_
_entity_poly.entity_id
_entity_poly.type
_entity_poly.pdbx_seq_one_letter_code
_entity_poly.pdbx_strand_id
1 'polypeptide(L)'
;GANTRATGERGLLGIATDATGLYANYTDLAGTTHIGGWPLDDAGRPITDQGRSLLVIEQPFSNHNGGALEISPADGHLYIGVGDGGSGGDPLGSGQDTNTLLGTILRIDPTLDGDKPYVIPDDNPFAEGNGSGAAEIFAFGVRNPWRISFDPATNDLWVADVGQNEVEEITLLLS
;
A
#
# COMPACT_ATOMS: atom_id res chain seq x y z
N GLY A 1 8.60 20.65 5.92
CA GLY A 1 7.81 20.81 7.13
C GLY A 1 7.20 19.48 7.51
N ALA A 2 6.98 19.22 8.81
CA ALA A 2 6.47 17.92 9.25
C ALA A 2 4.98 17.83 8.93
N ASN A 3 4.64 17.10 7.88
CA ASN A 3 3.26 16.77 7.52
C ASN A 3 2.78 15.48 8.22
N THR A 4 3.65 14.83 8.99
CA THR A 4 3.37 13.59 9.71
C THR A 4 3.84 13.68 11.16
N ARG A 5 3.22 12.90 12.04
CA ARG A 5 3.61 12.77 13.45
C ARG A 5 3.55 11.29 13.85
N ALA A 6 4.66 10.79 14.37
CA ALA A 6 4.72 9.44 14.91
C ALA A 6 3.92 9.36 16.23
N THR A 7 2.90 8.50 16.27
CA THR A 7 2.10 8.20 17.45
C THR A 7 1.36 6.88 17.28
N GLY A 8 1.58 5.92 18.18
CA GLY A 8 1.03 4.56 18.02
C GLY A 8 1.54 3.93 16.72
N GLU A 9 0.62 3.48 15.87
CA GLU A 9 0.92 2.90 14.56
C GLU A 9 0.94 3.95 13.43
N ARG A 10 1.00 5.24 13.73
CA ARG A 10 1.01 6.35 12.77
C ARG A 10 2.39 6.95 12.59
N GLY A 11 2.65 7.56 11.46
CA GLY A 11 3.90 8.22 11.11
C GLY A 11 4.36 7.92 9.70
N LEU A 12 5.67 7.88 9.47
CA LEU A 12 6.27 7.32 8.26
C LEU A 12 6.34 5.80 8.44
N LEU A 13 5.58 5.04 7.68
CA LEU A 13 5.34 3.62 7.90
C LEU A 13 6.12 2.72 6.94
N GLY A 14 6.33 3.17 5.70
CA GLY A 14 7.07 2.43 4.70
C GLY A 14 7.72 3.32 3.67
N ILE A 15 8.80 2.82 3.08
CA ILE A 15 9.45 3.39 1.91
C ILE A 15 9.83 2.27 0.95
N ALA A 16 9.73 2.55 -0.35
CA ALA A 16 10.27 1.72 -1.41
C ALA A 16 10.96 2.63 -2.44
N THR A 17 11.94 2.10 -3.15
CA THR A 17 12.66 2.85 -4.19
C THR A 17 13.12 1.92 -5.29
N ASP A 18 13.09 2.42 -6.51
CA ASP A 18 13.71 1.81 -7.68
C ASP A 18 14.61 2.83 -8.40
N ALA A 19 14.94 2.59 -9.67
CA ALA A 19 15.74 3.50 -10.47
C ALA A 19 14.99 4.79 -10.85
N THR A 20 13.67 4.84 -10.72
CA THR A 20 12.79 5.90 -11.23
C THR A 20 12.23 6.80 -10.14
N GLY A 21 12.06 6.28 -8.94
CA GLY A 21 11.40 7.01 -7.87
C GLY A 21 11.64 6.48 -6.47
N LEU A 22 11.30 7.33 -5.51
CA LEU A 22 11.12 6.98 -4.10
C LEU A 22 9.63 7.08 -3.78
N TYR A 23 9.11 6.07 -3.11
CA TYR A 23 7.73 6.01 -2.66
C TYR A 23 7.68 5.94 -1.14
N ALA A 24 6.71 6.62 -0.54
CA ALA A 24 6.54 6.63 0.90
C ALA A 24 5.08 6.45 1.30
N ASN A 25 4.85 5.60 2.30
CA ASN A 25 3.59 5.47 2.99
C ASN A 25 3.70 6.18 4.34
N TYR A 26 2.85 7.15 4.58
CA TYR A 26 2.81 7.88 5.84
C TYR A 26 1.39 8.31 6.19
N THR A 27 1.13 8.51 7.48
CA THR A 27 -0.09 9.16 7.93
C THR A 27 0.16 10.64 8.20
N ASP A 28 -0.78 11.49 7.84
CA ASP A 28 -0.72 12.91 8.14
C ASP A 28 -1.10 13.22 9.61
N LEU A 29 -1.22 14.50 9.95
CA LEU A 29 -1.57 14.94 11.30
C LEU A 29 -3.01 14.59 11.71
N ALA A 30 -3.91 14.41 10.75
CA ALA A 30 -5.28 13.96 10.97
C ALA A 30 -5.37 12.43 11.11
N GLY A 31 -4.38 11.71 10.59
CA GLY A 31 -4.29 10.26 10.60
C GLY A 31 -4.68 9.60 9.28
N THR A 32 -4.93 10.40 8.25
CA THR A 32 -5.16 9.92 6.88
C THR A 32 -3.88 9.33 6.31
N THR A 33 -3.95 8.16 5.69
CA THR A 33 -2.83 7.52 5.01
C THR A 33 -2.60 8.15 3.63
N HIS A 34 -1.34 8.47 3.35
CA HIS A 34 -0.89 8.99 2.06
C HIS A 34 0.18 8.08 1.47
N ILE A 35 0.03 7.74 0.21
CA ILE A 35 1.09 7.17 -0.60
C ILE A 35 1.60 8.28 -1.51
N GLY A 36 2.85 8.70 -1.29
CA GLY A 36 3.52 9.73 -2.08
C GLY A 36 4.62 9.13 -2.95
N GLY A 37 4.87 9.73 -4.12
CA GLY A 37 5.95 9.36 -5.02
C GLY A 37 6.79 10.59 -5.40
N TRP A 38 8.12 10.43 -5.47
CA TRP A 38 9.08 11.45 -5.86
C TRP A 38 10.05 10.89 -6.90
N PRO A 39 10.21 11.55 -8.05
CA PRO A 39 11.24 11.15 -8.99
C PRO A 39 12.64 11.35 -8.39
N LEU A 40 13.62 10.62 -8.91
CA LEU A 40 15.01 10.75 -8.49
C LEU A 40 15.80 11.61 -9.50
N ASP A 41 16.80 12.34 -8.99
CA ASP A 41 17.80 13.00 -9.83
C ASP A 41 18.89 12.00 -10.29
N ASP A 42 19.81 12.45 -11.15
CA ASP A 42 20.92 11.63 -11.67
C ASP A 42 21.86 11.07 -10.58
N ALA A 43 21.78 11.61 -9.37
CA ALA A 43 22.53 11.14 -8.20
C ALA A 43 21.69 10.21 -7.30
N GLY A 44 20.47 9.83 -7.72
CA GLY A 44 19.55 8.96 -6.97
C GLY A 44 18.90 9.63 -5.76
N ARG A 45 18.78 10.96 -5.76
CA ARG A 45 18.16 11.72 -4.66
C ARG A 45 16.75 12.17 -5.05
N PRO A 46 15.76 12.09 -4.12
CA PRO A 46 14.40 12.54 -4.39
C PRO A 46 14.33 14.03 -4.74
N ILE A 47 13.66 14.36 -5.85
CA ILE A 47 13.35 15.73 -6.26
C ILE A 47 12.09 16.16 -5.51
N THR A 48 12.26 16.79 -4.35
CA THR A 48 11.20 16.99 -3.35
C THR A 48 10.07 17.93 -3.78
N ASP A 49 10.33 18.86 -4.69
CA ASP A 49 9.36 19.78 -5.27
C ASP A 49 8.55 19.18 -6.43
N GLN A 50 8.92 17.98 -6.89
CA GLN A 50 8.20 17.19 -7.89
C GLN A 50 7.42 16.01 -7.29
N GLY A 51 7.27 16.00 -5.97
CA GLY A 51 6.48 14.99 -5.28
C GLY A 51 5.01 15.03 -5.68
N ARG A 52 4.40 13.85 -5.84
CA ARG A 52 2.98 13.69 -6.15
C ARG A 52 2.29 12.77 -5.16
N SER A 53 0.99 12.99 -4.96
CA SER A 53 0.14 12.05 -4.23
C SER A 53 -0.32 10.95 -5.19
N LEU A 54 -0.08 9.69 -4.83
CA LEU A 54 -0.60 8.53 -5.54
C LEU A 54 -1.96 8.14 -4.97
N LEU A 55 -2.02 7.85 -3.68
CA LEU A 55 -3.25 7.45 -2.99
C LEU A 55 -3.43 8.24 -1.71
N VAL A 56 -4.70 8.46 -1.34
CA VAL A 56 -5.12 9.02 -0.05
C VAL A 56 -6.21 8.12 0.51
N ILE A 57 -6.01 7.57 1.72
CA ILE A 57 -6.88 6.57 2.31
C ILE A 57 -7.26 7.02 3.71
N GLU A 58 -8.53 7.28 3.93
CA GLU A 58 -9.06 7.62 5.25
C GLU A 58 -8.95 6.43 6.22
N GLN A 59 -8.49 6.72 7.44
CA GLN A 59 -8.31 5.73 8.49
C GLN A 59 -9.34 5.95 9.61
N PRO A 60 -10.32 5.03 9.75
CA PRO A 60 -11.38 5.19 10.74
C PRO A 60 -10.88 5.12 12.19
N PHE A 61 -9.77 4.39 12.43
CA PHE A 61 -9.14 4.27 13.75
C PHE A 61 -7.65 4.60 13.68
N SER A 62 -6.98 4.59 14.84
CA SER A 62 -5.58 5.00 14.96
C SER A 62 -4.56 3.86 14.79
N ASN A 63 -5.04 2.64 14.63
CA ASN A 63 -4.25 1.42 14.50
C ASN A 63 -4.61 0.66 13.21
N HIS A 64 -3.89 -0.42 12.92
CA HIS A 64 -3.95 -1.20 11.69
C HIS A 64 -3.77 -0.34 10.43
N ASN A 65 -2.79 0.55 10.47
CA ASN A 65 -2.50 1.40 9.32
C ASN A 65 -1.74 0.65 8.22
N GLY A 66 -1.22 -0.56 8.50
CA GLY A 66 -0.36 -1.30 7.58
C GLY A 66 0.93 -0.53 7.31
N GLY A 67 1.16 -0.20 6.05
CA GLY A 67 2.22 0.72 5.64
C GLY A 67 3.34 0.09 4.82
N ALA A 68 3.37 -1.22 4.69
CA ALA A 68 4.36 -1.90 3.86
C ALA A 68 4.28 -1.43 2.41
N LEU A 69 5.45 -1.18 1.82
CA LEU A 69 5.63 -0.88 0.39
C LEU A 69 6.70 -1.78 -0.18
N GLU A 70 6.45 -2.35 -1.36
CA GLU A 70 7.43 -3.13 -2.10
C GLU A 70 7.23 -2.93 -3.60
N ILE A 71 8.33 -2.92 -4.35
CA ILE A 71 8.30 -2.87 -5.81
C ILE A 71 8.59 -4.26 -6.32
N SER A 72 7.70 -4.79 -7.15
CA SER A 72 7.86 -6.10 -7.74
C SER A 72 9.07 -6.14 -8.68
N PRO A 73 9.99 -7.09 -8.51
CA PRO A 73 11.14 -7.23 -9.39
C PRO A 73 10.77 -7.72 -10.79
N ALA A 74 9.56 -8.27 -10.99
CA ALA A 74 9.14 -8.82 -12.27
C ALA A 74 8.51 -7.77 -13.19
N ASP A 75 7.65 -6.91 -12.64
CA ASP A 75 6.84 -5.98 -13.43
C ASP A 75 7.06 -4.49 -13.06
N GLY A 76 7.77 -4.21 -11.96
CA GLY A 76 8.02 -2.85 -11.47
C GLY A 76 6.81 -2.19 -10.81
N HIS A 77 5.72 -2.91 -10.59
CA HIS A 77 4.53 -2.35 -9.93
C HIS A 77 4.77 -2.16 -8.44
N LEU A 78 4.13 -1.14 -7.88
CA LEU A 78 4.16 -0.84 -6.46
C LEU A 78 3.04 -1.59 -5.73
N TYR A 79 3.43 -2.44 -4.79
CA TYR A 79 2.53 -3.15 -3.89
C TYR A 79 2.49 -2.45 -2.54
N ILE A 80 1.28 -2.32 -1.98
CA ILE A 80 1.00 -1.49 -0.82
C ILE A 80 0.14 -2.27 0.15
N GLY A 81 0.65 -2.53 1.35
CA GLY A 81 -0.13 -3.14 2.43
C GLY A 81 -0.96 -2.10 3.17
N VAL A 82 -2.28 -2.28 3.20
CA VAL A 82 -3.23 -1.40 3.91
C VAL A 82 -4.03 -2.24 4.90
N GLY A 83 -4.04 -1.85 6.16
CA GLY A 83 -4.81 -2.56 7.19
C GLY A 83 -6.31 -2.34 7.07
N ASP A 84 -7.10 -3.09 7.85
CA ASP A 84 -8.56 -3.06 7.88
C ASP A 84 -9.16 -1.74 8.44
N GLY A 85 -8.29 -0.81 8.82
CA GLY A 85 -8.66 0.49 9.36
C GLY A 85 -8.74 0.51 10.89
N GLY A 86 -8.55 -0.63 11.56
CA GLY A 86 -8.31 -0.66 12.99
C GLY A 86 -9.45 -1.15 13.88
N SER A 87 -9.25 -0.99 15.18
CA SER A 87 -10.07 -1.56 16.25
C SER A 87 -9.90 -3.09 16.37
N GLY A 88 -10.73 -3.77 17.17
CA GLY A 88 -10.73 -5.23 17.32
C GLY A 88 -11.86 -5.88 16.56
N GLY A 89 -11.57 -6.99 15.84
CA GLY A 89 -12.60 -7.80 15.18
C GLY A 89 -13.21 -7.16 13.93
N ASP A 90 -12.48 -6.25 13.27
CA ASP A 90 -12.92 -5.56 12.04
C ASP A 90 -14.39 -5.07 12.12
N PRO A 91 -14.68 -4.09 12.98
CA PRO A 91 -16.07 -3.71 13.27
C PRO A 91 -16.83 -3.09 12.09
N LEU A 92 -16.09 -2.68 11.05
CA LEU A 92 -16.64 -2.10 9.82
C LEU A 92 -16.75 -3.12 8.70
N GLY A 93 -16.18 -4.32 8.85
CA GLY A 93 -16.13 -5.37 7.82
C GLY A 93 -15.23 -5.01 6.64
N SER A 94 -14.28 -4.10 6.84
CA SER A 94 -13.41 -3.57 5.79
C SER A 94 -12.56 -4.64 5.12
N GLY A 95 -12.10 -5.63 5.88
CA GLY A 95 -11.29 -6.74 5.35
C GLY A 95 -12.01 -7.61 4.29
N GLN A 96 -13.34 -7.53 4.21
CA GLN A 96 -14.15 -8.29 3.24
C GLN A 96 -14.93 -7.38 2.28
N ASP A 97 -14.76 -6.06 2.36
CA ASP A 97 -15.43 -5.10 1.45
C ASP A 97 -14.47 -4.63 0.36
N THR A 98 -14.60 -5.19 -0.83
CA THR A 98 -13.78 -4.82 -2.00
C THR A 98 -14.10 -3.43 -2.58
N ASN A 99 -15.06 -2.69 -2.04
CA ASN A 99 -15.32 -1.30 -2.44
C ASN A 99 -14.51 -0.28 -1.61
N THR A 100 -13.73 -0.75 -0.64
CA THR A 100 -12.77 0.08 0.11
C THR A 100 -11.34 -0.39 -0.15
N LEU A 101 -10.36 0.49 0.06
CA LEU A 101 -8.94 0.15 0.00
C LEU A 101 -8.41 -0.41 1.33
N LEU A 102 -9.25 -0.48 2.37
CA LEU A 102 -8.88 -1.01 3.68
C LEU A 102 -8.87 -2.54 3.68
N GLY A 103 -7.97 -3.15 4.46
CA GLY A 103 -7.86 -4.60 4.57
C GLY A 103 -7.32 -5.28 3.30
N THR A 104 -6.41 -4.62 2.58
CA THR A 104 -5.99 -5.04 1.24
C THR A 104 -4.48 -4.99 1.03
N ILE A 105 -4.04 -5.74 0.02
CA ILE A 105 -2.79 -5.47 -0.71
C ILE A 105 -3.20 -4.81 -2.02
N LEU A 106 -2.78 -3.56 -2.22
CA LEU A 106 -3.01 -2.83 -3.46
C LEU A 106 -1.84 -3.04 -4.42
N ARG A 107 -2.10 -2.97 -5.74
CA ARG A 107 -1.10 -2.98 -6.79
C ARG A 107 -1.39 -1.90 -7.82
N ILE A 108 -0.43 -1.03 -8.04
CA ILE A 108 -0.49 0.06 -9.03
C ILE A 108 0.82 0.13 -9.82
N ASP A 109 0.76 0.54 -11.07
CA ASP A 109 1.92 1.02 -11.80
C ASP A 109 2.13 2.50 -11.45
N PRO A 110 3.21 2.87 -10.77
CA PRO A 110 3.43 4.24 -10.33
C PRO A 110 3.85 5.18 -11.46
N THR A 111 3.83 4.73 -12.70
CA THR A 111 4.12 5.57 -13.88
C THR A 111 3.01 6.60 -14.09
N LEU A 112 3.40 7.82 -14.48
CA LEU A 112 2.44 8.86 -14.85
C LEU A 112 1.78 8.51 -16.20
N ASP A 113 0.45 8.65 -16.25
CA ASP A 113 -0.34 8.55 -17.49
C ASP A 113 -1.17 9.82 -17.69
N GLY A 114 -0.62 10.77 -18.39
CA GLY A 114 -1.22 12.09 -18.54
C GLY A 114 -1.38 12.77 -17.18
N ASP A 115 -2.62 13.09 -16.79
CA ASP A 115 -2.95 13.69 -15.50
C ASP A 115 -3.19 12.68 -14.37
N LYS A 116 -3.17 11.37 -14.70
CA LYS A 116 -3.34 10.30 -13.68
C LYS A 116 -2.05 10.08 -12.93
N PRO A 117 -2.11 10.00 -11.60
CA PRO A 117 -0.91 9.82 -10.77
C PRO A 117 -0.30 8.41 -10.85
N TYR A 118 -1.06 7.42 -11.33
CA TYR A 118 -0.66 6.03 -11.53
C TYR A 118 -1.57 5.36 -12.57
N VAL A 119 -1.21 4.17 -13.01
CA VAL A 119 -2.02 3.30 -13.87
C VAL A 119 -2.47 2.07 -13.09
N ILE A 120 -3.67 1.58 -13.38
CA ILE A 120 -4.14 0.28 -12.88
C ILE A 120 -3.63 -0.81 -13.82
N PRO A 121 -2.89 -1.83 -13.33
CA PRO A 121 -2.54 -2.99 -14.15
C PRO A 121 -3.79 -3.73 -14.64
N ASP A 122 -3.83 -4.05 -15.94
CA ASP A 122 -5.01 -4.68 -16.58
C ASP A 122 -5.38 -6.04 -15.98
N ASP A 123 -4.41 -6.71 -15.37
CA ASP A 123 -4.56 -8.02 -14.73
C ASP A 123 -4.86 -7.93 -13.22
N ASN A 124 -5.14 -6.73 -12.68
CA ASN A 124 -5.69 -6.62 -11.34
C ASN A 124 -7.06 -7.30 -11.28
N PRO A 125 -7.40 -7.98 -10.16
CA PRO A 125 -8.66 -8.72 -10.04
C PRO A 125 -9.92 -7.89 -10.28
N PHE A 126 -9.86 -6.58 -10.00
CA PHE A 126 -10.98 -5.65 -10.15
C PHE A 126 -10.68 -4.54 -11.17
N ALA A 127 -9.68 -4.70 -12.04
CA ALA A 127 -9.47 -3.81 -13.17
C ALA A 127 -10.72 -3.77 -14.07
N GLU A 128 -10.84 -2.74 -14.90
CA GLU A 128 -12.01 -2.54 -15.76
C GLU A 128 -12.34 -3.81 -16.56
N GLY A 129 -13.54 -4.34 -16.36
CA GLY A 129 -14.02 -5.57 -16.99
C GLY A 129 -13.72 -6.88 -16.24
N ASN A 130 -12.92 -6.86 -15.17
CA ASN A 130 -12.52 -8.08 -14.45
C ASN A 130 -13.40 -8.40 -13.24
N GLY A 131 -14.14 -7.44 -12.70
CA GLY A 131 -14.97 -7.66 -11.50
C GLY A 131 -15.58 -6.35 -10.96
N SER A 132 -16.22 -6.43 -9.79
CA SER A 132 -16.67 -5.26 -9.06
C SER A 132 -15.86 -5.08 -7.78
N GLY A 133 -15.30 -3.91 -7.59
CA GLY A 133 -14.41 -3.55 -6.49
C GLY A 133 -13.50 -2.40 -6.88
N ALA A 134 -12.68 -1.94 -5.93
CA ALA A 134 -11.66 -0.94 -6.22
C ALA A 134 -10.57 -1.55 -7.11
N ALA A 135 -10.26 -0.89 -8.21
CA ALA A 135 -9.40 -1.43 -9.26
C ALA A 135 -7.93 -1.60 -8.81
N GLU A 136 -7.53 -0.89 -7.77
CA GLU A 136 -6.22 -0.95 -7.14
C GLU A 136 -5.97 -2.26 -6.38
N ILE A 137 -7.03 -2.99 -6.01
CA ILE A 137 -6.92 -4.18 -5.15
C ILE A 137 -6.29 -5.33 -5.93
N PHE A 138 -5.19 -5.86 -5.37
CA PHE A 138 -4.56 -7.11 -5.79
C PHE A 138 -5.03 -8.31 -4.94
N ALA A 139 -5.08 -8.12 -3.62
CA ALA A 139 -5.63 -9.11 -2.68
C ALA A 139 -6.35 -8.39 -1.54
N PHE A 140 -7.30 -9.06 -0.91
CA PHE A 140 -8.07 -8.52 0.22
C PHE A 140 -8.23 -9.58 1.32
N GLY A 141 -8.71 -9.17 2.49
CA GLY A 141 -8.89 -10.06 3.62
C GLY A 141 -7.73 -10.02 4.62
N VAL A 142 -6.83 -9.03 4.52
CA VAL A 142 -5.75 -8.82 5.49
C VAL A 142 -6.22 -7.90 6.62
N ARG A 143 -5.65 -8.11 7.81
CA ARG A 143 -5.98 -7.31 8.99
C ARG A 143 -5.06 -6.11 9.15
N ASN A 144 -3.76 -6.34 9.23
CA ASN A 144 -2.74 -5.31 9.40
C ASN A 144 -1.42 -5.79 8.76
N PRO A 145 -1.31 -5.75 7.44
CA PRO A 145 -0.15 -6.26 6.70
C PRO A 145 1.07 -5.36 6.98
N TRP A 146 1.83 -5.76 8.00
CA TRP A 146 2.93 -4.96 8.55
C TRP A 146 4.19 -4.98 7.69
N ARG A 147 4.43 -6.12 7.04
CA ARG A 147 5.55 -6.30 6.11
C ARG A 147 5.13 -7.17 4.94
N ILE A 148 5.65 -6.82 3.78
CA ILE A 148 5.55 -7.63 2.58
C ILE A 148 6.95 -7.77 1.98
N SER A 149 7.20 -8.84 1.24
CA SER A 149 8.47 -9.05 0.54
C SER A 149 8.31 -10.03 -0.61
N PHE A 150 8.92 -9.73 -1.74
CA PHE A 150 8.98 -10.67 -2.85
C PHE A 150 10.09 -11.70 -2.64
N ASP A 151 9.80 -12.95 -2.99
CA ASP A 151 10.84 -13.95 -3.20
C ASP A 151 11.53 -13.66 -4.54
N PRO A 152 12.84 -13.36 -4.55
CA PRO A 152 13.51 -12.97 -5.79
C PRO A 152 13.68 -14.14 -6.79
N ALA A 153 13.45 -15.38 -6.36
CA ALA A 153 13.57 -16.55 -7.22
C ALA A 153 12.26 -16.94 -7.90
N THR A 154 11.13 -16.75 -7.22
CA THR A 154 9.80 -17.15 -7.70
C THR A 154 8.90 -15.97 -8.04
N ASN A 155 9.23 -14.78 -7.53
CA ASN A 155 8.40 -13.59 -7.56
C ASN A 155 7.07 -13.72 -6.79
N ASP A 156 6.96 -14.70 -5.92
CA ASP A 156 5.83 -14.79 -5.00
C ASP A 156 5.91 -13.72 -3.93
N LEU A 157 4.77 -13.17 -3.52
CA LEU A 157 4.69 -12.15 -2.48
C LEU A 157 4.35 -12.77 -1.13
N TRP A 158 5.26 -12.62 -0.17
CA TRP A 158 5.05 -12.96 1.22
C TRP A 158 4.45 -11.77 1.96
N VAL A 159 3.37 -12.01 2.71
CA VAL A 159 2.67 -11.01 3.52
C VAL A 159 2.70 -11.45 4.97
N ALA A 160 3.31 -10.63 5.83
CA ALA A 160 3.24 -10.79 7.28
C ALA A 160 2.10 -9.92 7.81
N ASP A 161 1.03 -10.58 8.22
CA ASP A 161 -0.22 -9.95 8.68
C ASP A 161 -0.37 -10.12 10.19
N VAL A 162 -0.48 -8.99 10.89
CA VAL A 162 -0.56 -8.97 12.36
C VAL A 162 -1.95 -9.42 12.81
N GLY A 163 -1.99 -10.55 13.47
CA GLY A 163 -3.20 -11.13 14.04
C GLY A 163 -3.72 -10.36 15.26
N GLN A 164 -4.85 -10.81 15.83
CA GLN A 164 -5.48 -10.04 16.90
C GLN A 164 -4.97 -10.40 18.30
N ASN A 165 -5.05 -11.65 18.71
CA ASN A 165 -4.73 -12.04 20.11
C ASN A 165 -3.92 -13.34 20.22
N GLU A 166 -4.08 -14.30 19.30
CA GLU A 166 -3.57 -15.66 19.46
C GLU A 166 -2.72 -16.14 18.29
N VAL A 167 -2.98 -15.62 17.09
CA VAL A 167 -2.37 -16.09 15.85
C VAL A 167 -1.80 -14.91 15.06
N GLU A 168 -0.56 -15.05 14.64
CA GLU A 168 0.05 -14.23 13.59
C GLU A 168 -0.03 -14.97 12.26
N GLU A 169 -0.21 -14.28 11.16
CA GLU A 169 -0.42 -14.88 9.85
C GLU A 169 0.71 -14.55 8.88
N ILE A 170 1.12 -15.56 8.12
CA ILE A 170 2.00 -15.40 6.98
C ILE A 170 1.29 -15.95 5.75
N THR A 171 0.95 -15.06 4.83
CA THR A 171 0.25 -15.41 3.60
C THR A 171 1.20 -15.36 2.41
N LEU A 172 1.11 -16.36 1.53
CA LEU A 172 1.82 -16.43 0.27
C LEU A 172 0.85 -16.16 -0.88
N LEU A 173 1.11 -15.09 -1.62
CA LEU A 173 0.40 -14.80 -2.86
C LEU A 173 1.31 -15.22 -4.03
N LEU A 174 0.82 -16.17 -4.82
CA LEU A 174 1.56 -16.72 -5.97
C LEU A 174 1.57 -15.73 -7.13
N SER A 175 2.70 -15.66 -7.83
CA SER A 175 2.92 -14.79 -9.00
C SER A 175 2.13 -15.26 -10.24
#